data_82acefa24a38afaa27a43c357153d206
#
_entry.id   82acefa24a38afaa27a43c357153d206
#
_cell.length_a   1.000
_cell.length_b   1.000
_cell.length_c   1.000
_cell.angle_alpha   90.00
_cell.angle_beta   90.00
_cell.angle_gamma   90.00
#
_symmetry.space_group_name_H-M   'P 1'
#
loop_
_entity.id
_entity.type
_entity.pdbx_description
1 polymer ?
#
loop_
_entity_poly.entity_id
_entity_poly.type
_entity_poly.pdbx_seq_one_letter_code
_entity_poly.pdbx_strand_id
1 'polypeptide(L)'
;MKTRDEIRLTQMSSTAGXAAKIGPETLAQVLGKLPKFYDDNLLVGIETSDDAAIYKVTDDIAMIQTVDFFTPIVDDPYTFGQIAAANSLSDVYAMGGEPKIALNIVGFPNCLDIEILGEILRGGADKVMEAGAVLVGGHSVQDNEPKYGLCVSGFVHPDRIFKNYGCKPGDVLILTKQIGSGIINTAVKAEMASEEAVQEAITVMASLNKKAKEVIESYPISACTDITGFGLLGHCAEMASASEVTFELHVDDIAYIQEAISFAKMGLVPAGSYKNREYTGHQVDYGNAEEHDVDLLYDPQTSGGLLFSIAEEYKEEILQKFVEAGMDTKVSVIGTVKEAGDKWIRLIKG
;
A
#
# COMPACT_ATOMS: atom_id res chain seq x y z
N MET A 1 32.77 -4.67 16.79
CA MET A 1 31.65 -3.98 16.13
C MET A 1 31.51 -4.59 14.73
N LYS A 2 30.30 -5.02 14.34
CA LYS A 2 30.08 -5.55 12.98
C LYS A 2 30.27 -4.41 11.98
N THR A 3 30.89 -4.71 10.86
CA THR A 3 31.02 -3.74 9.79
C THR A 3 29.63 -3.49 9.15
N ARG A 4 29.51 -2.39 8.41
CA ARG A 4 28.27 -2.04 7.70
C ARG A 4 27.76 -3.21 6.84
N ASP A 5 28.68 -3.90 6.15
CA ASP A 5 28.34 -4.99 5.24
C ASP A 5 27.92 -6.27 5.97
N GLU A 6 28.21 -6.36 7.26
CA GLU A 6 27.83 -7.52 8.09
C GLU A 6 26.48 -7.34 8.78
N ILE A 7 25.92 -6.14 8.72
CA ILE A 7 24.67 -5.83 9.40
C ILE A 7 23.50 -6.15 8.48
N ARG A 8 22.59 -6.98 8.98
CA ARG A 8 21.34 -7.31 8.28
C ARG A 8 20.20 -6.62 9.01
N LEU A 9 19.75 -5.48 8.47
CA LEU A 9 18.70 -4.68 9.09
C LEU A 9 17.41 -5.49 9.30
N THR A 10 17.08 -6.36 8.36
CA THR A 10 15.86 -7.18 8.45
C THR A 10 15.87 -8.14 9.65
N GLN A 11 17.05 -8.45 10.17
CA GLN A 11 17.19 -9.33 11.35
C GLN A 11 17.13 -8.57 12.67
N MET A 12 17.06 -7.25 12.63
CA MET A 12 17.00 -6.42 13.83
C MET A 12 15.58 -6.17 14.32
N SER A 13 14.60 -6.73 13.65
CA SER A 13 13.21 -6.58 14.07
C SER A 13 12.45 -7.91 13.91
N SER A 14 11.44 -8.07 14.73
CA SER A 14 10.62 -9.28 14.72
C SER A 14 9.66 -9.34 13.52
N THR A 15 9.29 -8.18 12.99
CA THR A 15 8.39 -8.04 11.84
C THR A 15 8.99 -7.06 10.83
N ALA A 16 8.42 -6.99 9.64
CA ALA A 16 8.98 -6.15 8.57
C ALA A 16 7.86 -5.48 7.74
N GLY A 17 8.11 -4.26 7.38
CA GLY A 17 7.19 -3.53 6.50
C GLY A 17 5.76 -3.47 7.04
N UNK A 18 4.94 -3.45 6.23
CA UNK A 18 3.67 -3.36 6.47
C UNK A 18 3.12 -4.43 7.14
N ALA A 19 3.67 -5.62 7.05
CA ALA A 19 3.28 -6.78 7.85
C ALA A 19 3.44 -6.55 9.37
N ALA A 20 4.11 -5.49 9.75
CA ALA A 20 4.31 -5.11 11.15
C ALA A 20 3.11 -4.40 11.78
N LYS A 21 2.10 -4.08 11.02
CA LYS A 21 0.93 -3.34 11.52
C LYS A 21 0.15 -4.14 12.57
N ILE A 22 -0.45 -3.42 13.53
CA ILE A 22 -1.41 -4.02 14.47
C ILE A 22 -2.61 -4.48 13.65
N GLY A 23 -3.11 -5.67 13.97
CA GLY A 23 -4.24 -6.24 13.23
C GLY A 23 -5.47 -5.32 13.27
N PRO A 24 -6.24 -5.30 12.19
CA PRO A 24 -7.37 -4.35 12.06
C PRO A 24 -8.42 -4.51 13.16
N GLU A 25 -8.72 -5.73 13.58
CA GLU A 25 -9.70 -5.97 14.64
C GLU A 25 -9.26 -5.35 15.98
N THR A 26 -8.00 -5.59 16.36
CA THR A 26 -7.42 -5.04 17.59
C THR A 26 -7.41 -3.51 17.55
N LEU A 27 -7.03 -2.96 16.41
CA LEU A 27 -6.97 -1.52 16.24
C LEU A 27 -8.36 -0.90 16.34
N ALA A 28 -9.36 -1.50 15.69
CA ALA A 28 -10.74 -1.03 15.73
C ALA A 28 -11.30 -1.00 17.17
N GLN A 29 -10.98 -2.03 17.96
CA GLN A 29 -11.41 -2.07 19.38
C GLN A 29 -10.87 -0.89 20.19
N VAL A 30 -9.62 -0.52 19.94
CA VAL A 30 -8.97 0.58 20.66
C VAL A 30 -9.52 1.91 20.18
N LEU A 31 -9.59 2.10 18.86
CA LEU A 31 -10.04 3.36 18.25
C LEU A 31 -11.51 3.65 18.58
N GLY A 32 -12.33 2.61 18.68
CA GLY A 32 -13.75 2.77 19.03
C GLY A 32 -14.00 3.35 20.40
N LYS A 33 -12.97 3.38 21.28
CA LYS A 33 -13.07 3.96 22.63
C LYS A 33 -12.65 5.43 22.68
N LEU A 34 -12.15 5.97 21.57
CA LEU A 34 -11.71 7.36 21.53
C LEU A 34 -12.91 8.30 21.44
N PRO A 35 -12.80 9.52 21.98
CA PRO A 35 -13.85 10.52 21.76
C PRO A 35 -13.98 10.84 20.29
N LYS A 36 -15.18 11.09 19.85
CA LYS A 36 -15.45 11.46 18.46
C LYS A 36 -15.22 12.96 18.28
N PHE A 37 -14.59 13.33 17.18
CA PHE A 37 -14.32 14.72 16.85
C PHE A 37 -15.20 15.13 15.66
N TYR A 38 -15.81 16.29 15.76
CA TYR A 38 -16.67 16.84 14.72
C TYR A 38 -16.15 18.20 14.28
N ASP A 39 -16.00 18.40 13.00
CA ASP A 39 -15.62 19.67 12.40
C ASP A 39 -16.18 19.67 10.98
N ASP A 40 -16.91 20.71 10.63
CA ASP A 40 -17.54 20.81 9.29
C ASP A 40 -16.51 20.78 8.15
N ASN A 41 -15.26 21.12 8.45
CA ASN A 41 -14.19 21.12 7.46
C ASN A 41 -13.43 19.79 7.38
N LEU A 42 -13.72 18.85 8.29
CA LEU A 42 -13.12 17.52 8.23
C LEU A 42 -13.87 16.68 7.19
N LEU A 43 -13.28 16.53 6.01
CA LEU A 43 -13.92 15.83 4.90
C LEU A 43 -13.73 14.31 4.98
N VAL A 44 -12.56 13.87 5.48
CA VAL A 44 -12.23 12.45 5.67
C VAL A 44 -11.50 12.32 7.00
N GLY A 45 -11.96 11.40 7.85
CA GLY A 45 -11.38 11.19 9.19
C GLY A 45 -11.37 9.72 9.57
N ILE A 46 -11.19 9.44 10.85
CA ILE A 46 -11.04 8.08 11.38
C ILE A 46 -12.23 7.18 11.01
N GLU A 47 -13.43 7.75 10.98
CA GLU A 47 -14.67 6.95 10.83
C GLU A 47 -14.85 6.33 9.46
N THR A 48 -14.19 6.87 8.43
CA THR A 48 -14.35 6.37 7.05
C THR A 48 -13.32 5.31 6.66
N SER A 49 -12.28 5.12 7.48
CA SER A 49 -11.19 4.16 7.19
C SER A 49 -10.55 4.38 5.83
N ASP A 50 -10.46 5.63 5.39
CA ASP A 50 -9.75 6.01 4.17
C ASP A 50 -8.24 6.04 4.41
N ASP A 51 -7.48 6.19 3.33
CA ASP A 51 -6.02 6.10 3.37
C ASP A 51 -5.38 7.24 4.16
N ALA A 52 -5.99 8.43 4.16
CA ALA A 52 -5.47 9.59 4.89
C ALA A 52 -6.61 10.49 5.37
N ALA A 53 -6.31 11.36 6.32
CA ALA A 53 -7.26 12.39 6.77
C ALA A 53 -7.26 13.55 5.78
N ILE A 54 -8.43 14.15 5.55
CA ILE A 54 -8.55 15.33 4.68
C ILE A 54 -9.32 16.43 5.40
N TYR A 55 -8.71 17.61 5.46
CA TYR A 55 -9.29 18.78 6.11
C TYR A 55 -9.38 19.93 5.10
N LYS A 56 -10.57 20.47 4.94
CA LYS A 56 -10.81 21.61 4.03
C LYS A 56 -10.24 22.88 4.63
N VAL A 57 -9.30 23.51 3.93
CA VAL A 57 -8.66 24.76 4.39
C VAL A 57 -9.37 25.97 3.80
N THR A 58 -9.68 25.91 2.49
CA THR A 58 -10.48 26.93 1.78
C THR A 58 -11.45 26.19 0.85
N ASP A 59 -12.24 26.94 0.11
CA ASP A 59 -13.14 26.33 -0.87
C ASP A 59 -12.39 25.63 -2.02
N ASP A 60 -11.13 25.98 -2.25
CA ASP A 60 -10.33 25.41 -3.34
C ASP A 60 -9.21 24.50 -2.85
N ILE A 61 -8.94 24.46 -1.55
CA ILE A 61 -7.79 23.73 -1.00
C ILE A 61 -8.22 22.85 0.15
N ALA A 62 -7.96 21.55 0.05
CA ALA A 62 -8.04 20.61 1.15
C ALA A 62 -6.64 20.07 1.43
N MET A 63 -6.31 19.90 2.70
CA MET A 63 -5.05 19.34 3.16
C MET A 63 -5.23 17.85 3.43
N ILE A 64 -4.34 17.04 2.88
CA ILE A 64 -4.24 15.61 3.16
C ILE A 64 -3.11 15.41 4.16
N GLN A 65 -3.37 14.66 5.24
CA GLN A 65 -2.38 14.40 6.26
C GLN A 65 -2.32 12.91 6.55
N THR A 66 -1.11 12.35 6.48
CA THR A 66 -0.90 10.93 6.78
C THR A 66 0.43 10.73 7.49
N VAL A 67 0.57 9.59 8.17
CA VAL A 67 1.80 9.17 8.80
C VAL A 67 1.92 7.66 8.64
N ASP A 68 3.10 7.20 8.21
CA ASP A 68 3.37 5.77 8.10
C ASP A 68 4.85 5.53 8.36
N PHE A 69 5.15 4.47 9.11
CA PHE A 69 6.53 4.06 9.38
C PHE A 69 6.55 2.57 9.72
N PHE A 70 7.67 1.95 9.48
CA PHE A 70 7.79 0.52 9.77
C PHE A 70 9.26 0.11 9.95
N THR A 71 9.44 -1.15 10.33
CA THR A 71 10.74 -1.78 10.52
C THR A 71 11.32 -2.22 9.17
N PRO A 72 12.65 -2.43 9.08
CA PRO A 72 13.29 -2.72 7.80
C PRO A 72 12.71 -3.94 7.08
N ILE A 73 12.52 -3.77 5.78
CA ILE A 73 12.01 -4.80 4.88
C ILE A 73 13.09 -5.30 3.92
N VAL A 74 14.18 -4.55 3.81
CA VAL A 74 15.39 -4.94 3.04
C VAL A 74 16.62 -4.60 3.90
N ASP A 75 17.76 -5.18 3.55
CA ASP A 75 18.98 -4.97 4.34
C ASP A 75 19.77 -3.73 3.94
N ASP A 76 19.66 -3.31 2.67
CA ASP A 76 20.35 -2.09 2.23
C ASP A 76 19.68 -0.85 2.82
N PRO A 77 20.41 -0.04 3.62
CA PRO A 77 19.77 1.10 4.30
C PRO A 77 19.17 2.13 3.34
N TYR A 78 19.85 2.44 2.24
CA TYR A 78 19.36 3.42 1.28
C TYR A 78 18.04 2.93 0.66
N THR A 79 17.99 1.67 0.24
CA THR A 79 16.79 1.06 -0.35
C THR A 79 15.65 1.01 0.66
N PHE A 80 15.95 0.68 1.94
CA PHE A 80 14.92 0.72 3.00
C PHE A 80 14.33 2.14 3.10
N GLY A 81 15.17 3.15 3.09
CA GLY A 81 14.72 4.55 3.13
C GLY A 81 13.80 4.88 1.96
N GLN A 82 14.17 4.43 0.75
CA GLN A 82 13.35 4.65 -0.45
C GLN A 82 11.96 3.99 -0.31
N ILE A 83 11.93 2.75 0.13
CA ILE A 83 10.68 1.98 0.26
C ILE A 83 9.77 2.62 1.32
N ALA A 84 10.33 2.97 2.46
CA ALA A 84 9.55 3.57 3.56
C ALA A 84 8.95 4.91 3.13
N ALA A 85 9.73 5.74 2.42
CA ALA A 85 9.24 7.03 1.93
C ALA A 85 8.18 6.83 0.84
N ALA A 86 8.40 5.92 -0.10
CA ALA A 86 7.41 5.64 -1.16
C ALA A 86 6.08 5.19 -0.54
N ASN A 87 6.14 4.35 0.49
CA ASN A 87 4.95 3.90 1.20
C ASN A 87 4.23 5.07 1.90
N SER A 88 4.99 5.94 2.58
CA SER A 88 4.39 7.07 3.30
C SER A 88 3.76 8.11 2.36
N LEU A 89 4.33 8.28 1.17
CA LEU A 89 3.81 9.23 0.17
C LEU A 89 2.56 8.70 -0.53
N SER A 90 2.37 7.38 -0.52
CA SER A 90 1.33 6.70 -1.30
C SER A 90 -0.09 7.13 -0.92
N ASP A 91 -0.37 7.29 0.37
CA ASP A 91 -1.71 7.69 0.83
C ASP A 91 -2.17 9.00 0.20
N VAL A 92 -1.24 9.93 0.00
CA VAL A 92 -1.59 11.22 -0.63
C VAL A 92 -2.03 10.99 -2.07
N TYR A 93 -1.31 10.13 -2.81
CA TYR A 93 -1.69 9.80 -4.20
C TYR A 93 -3.03 9.05 -4.24
N ALA A 94 -3.24 8.13 -3.29
CA ALA A 94 -4.48 7.35 -3.24
C ALA A 94 -5.71 8.24 -3.01
N MET A 95 -5.53 9.38 -2.36
CA MET A 95 -6.60 10.36 -2.12
C MET A 95 -6.70 11.41 -3.23
N GLY A 96 -5.91 11.28 -4.30
CA GLY A 96 -5.95 12.18 -5.46
C GLY A 96 -5.12 13.45 -5.32
N GLY A 97 -4.28 13.53 -4.29
CA GLY A 97 -3.52 14.73 -3.99
C GLY A 97 -2.08 14.72 -4.46
N GLU A 98 -1.38 15.79 -4.12
CA GLU A 98 0.05 15.95 -4.37
C GLU A 98 0.78 16.18 -3.05
N PRO A 99 1.77 15.35 -2.72
CA PRO A 99 2.61 15.60 -1.53
C PRO A 99 3.35 16.91 -1.66
N LYS A 100 3.46 17.64 -0.56
CA LYS A 100 4.19 18.93 -0.56
C LYS A 100 5.20 19.04 0.57
N ILE A 101 4.91 18.50 1.75
CA ILE A 101 5.78 18.62 2.92
C ILE A 101 5.91 17.24 3.55
N ALA A 102 7.14 16.86 3.93
CA ALA A 102 7.41 15.62 4.63
C ALA A 102 8.29 15.84 5.85
N LEU A 103 8.01 15.08 6.91
CA LEU A 103 8.80 15.04 8.14
C LEU A 103 9.26 13.60 8.37
N ASN A 104 10.54 13.40 8.69
CA ASN A 104 11.07 12.08 9.05
C ASN A 104 10.54 11.63 10.41
N ILE A 105 10.24 10.34 10.51
CA ILE A 105 9.95 9.67 11.79
C ILE A 105 10.95 8.53 11.91
N VAL A 106 11.74 8.54 12.99
CA VAL A 106 12.88 7.64 13.14
C VAL A 106 12.90 7.00 14.53
N GLY A 107 13.02 5.67 14.57
CA GLY A 107 13.51 4.94 15.74
C GLY A 107 14.83 4.29 15.34
N PHE A 108 15.89 4.43 16.14
CA PHE A 108 17.19 3.92 15.71
C PHE A 108 18.02 3.39 16.89
N PRO A 109 18.60 2.17 16.74
CA PRO A 109 19.40 1.58 17.82
C PRO A 109 20.77 2.25 18.01
N ASN A 110 21.14 2.49 19.27
CA ASN A 110 22.43 3.07 19.61
C ASN A 110 23.62 2.20 19.21
N CYS A 111 23.39 0.88 19.05
CA CYS A 111 24.48 -0.04 18.72
C CYS A 111 24.88 -0.01 17.24
N LEU A 112 24.11 0.66 16.40
CA LEU A 112 24.40 0.75 14.96
C LEU A 112 25.17 2.01 14.63
N ASP A 113 26.01 1.92 13.59
CA ASP A 113 26.74 3.06 13.05
C ASP A 113 25.74 4.11 12.52
N ILE A 114 25.92 5.34 12.92
CA ILE A 114 25.07 6.47 12.53
C ILE A 114 25.04 6.68 11.00
N GLU A 115 26.09 6.24 10.30
CA GLU A 115 26.11 6.30 8.83
C GLU A 115 25.00 5.45 8.20
N ILE A 116 24.57 4.38 8.88
CA ILE A 116 23.44 3.57 8.42
C ILE A 116 22.16 4.42 8.43
N LEU A 117 21.94 5.17 9.51
CA LEU A 117 20.81 6.09 9.57
C LEU A 117 20.92 7.15 8.47
N GLY A 118 22.13 7.68 8.25
CA GLY A 118 22.36 8.65 7.18
C GLY A 118 21.92 8.13 5.82
N GLU A 119 22.21 6.86 5.51
CA GLU A 119 21.80 6.25 4.23
C GLU A 119 20.30 6.04 4.16
N ILE A 120 19.66 5.64 5.26
CA ILE A 120 18.18 5.51 5.31
C ILE A 120 17.54 6.86 4.98
N LEU A 121 17.99 7.91 5.67
CA LEU A 121 17.45 9.27 5.48
C LEU A 121 17.70 9.78 4.07
N ARG A 122 18.87 9.47 3.48
CA ARG A 122 19.18 9.87 2.11
C ARG A 122 18.23 9.18 1.11
N GLY A 123 17.97 7.89 1.28
CA GLY A 123 17.01 7.17 0.44
C GLY A 123 15.62 7.79 0.51
N GLY A 124 15.18 8.11 1.73
CA GLY A 124 13.89 8.80 1.94
C GLY A 124 13.86 10.17 1.29
N ALA A 125 14.92 10.95 1.48
CA ALA A 125 15.01 12.31 0.91
C ALA A 125 14.95 12.28 -0.62
N ASP A 126 15.62 11.30 -1.26
CA ASP A 126 15.59 11.18 -2.71
C ASP A 126 14.16 10.89 -3.21
N LYS A 127 13.39 10.08 -2.49
CA LYS A 127 11.99 9.82 -2.87
C LYS A 127 11.10 11.04 -2.66
N VAL A 128 11.31 11.79 -1.58
CA VAL A 128 10.57 13.04 -1.36
C VAL A 128 10.86 14.02 -2.50
N MET A 129 12.12 14.11 -2.93
CA MET A 129 12.50 14.96 -4.06
C MET A 129 11.84 14.48 -5.37
N GLU A 130 11.84 13.16 -5.62
CA GLU A 130 11.18 12.56 -6.79
C GLU A 130 9.67 12.89 -6.80
N ALA A 131 9.05 12.92 -5.63
CA ALA A 131 7.63 13.27 -5.48
C ALA A 131 7.36 14.76 -5.77
N GLY A 132 8.40 15.59 -5.78
CA GLY A 132 8.24 17.04 -5.93
C GLY A 132 7.88 17.73 -4.62
N ALA A 133 8.16 17.08 -3.49
CA ALA A 133 7.88 17.62 -2.16
C ALA A 133 9.18 18.06 -1.50
N VAL A 134 9.07 18.66 -0.32
CA VAL A 134 10.24 19.11 0.45
C VAL A 134 10.29 18.38 1.80
N LEU A 135 11.48 17.93 2.16
CA LEU A 135 11.73 17.31 3.47
C LEU A 135 12.20 18.44 4.41
N VAL A 136 11.44 18.68 5.48
CA VAL A 136 11.64 19.91 6.28
C VAL A 136 12.03 19.64 7.74
N GLY A 137 12.20 18.38 8.13
CA GLY A 137 12.57 18.05 9.50
C GLY A 137 12.06 16.69 9.91
N GLY A 138 11.77 16.54 11.19
CA GLY A 138 11.25 15.28 11.70
C GLY A 138 11.57 15.09 13.17
N HIS A 139 11.41 13.85 13.64
CA HIS A 139 11.69 13.48 15.03
C HIS A 139 12.37 12.12 15.08
N SER A 140 13.30 11.95 16.01
CA SER A 140 14.01 10.69 16.19
C SER A 140 14.05 10.30 17.66
N VAL A 141 13.92 9.01 17.92
CA VAL A 141 14.08 8.44 19.27
C VAL A 141 14.98 7.22 19.21
N GLN A 142 15.59 6.90 20.33
CA GLN A 142 16.35 5.64 20.47
C GLN A 142 15.36 4.49 20.58
N ASP A 143 15.61 3.43 19.84
CA ASP A 143 14.74 2.25 19.83
C ASP A 143 15.61 1.03 19.52
N ASN A 144 15.29 -0.09 20.11
CA ASN A 144 16.04 -1.33 19.86
C ASN A 144 15.84 -1.88 18.46
N GLU A 145 14.70 -1.57 17.83
CA GLU A 145 14.41 -1.97 16.45
C GLU A 145 14.41 -0.73 15.55
N PRO A 146 15.18 -0.75 14.44
CA PRO A 146 15.14 0.39 13.53
C PRO A 146 13.72 0.59 12.98
N LYS A 147 13.30 1.84 12.89
CA LYS A 147 12.00 2.22 12.31
C LYS A 147 12.19 3.50 11.51
N TYR A 148 11.54 3.57 10.36
CA TYR A 148 11.60 4.77 9.53
C TYR A 148 10.33 4.94 8.74
N GLY A 149 9.96 6.17 8.53
CA GLY A 149 8.87 6.59 7.68
C GLY A 149 8.72 8.09 7.71
N LEU A 150 7.59 8.55 7.20
CA LEU A 150 7.33 9.98 7.06
C LEU A 150 5.95 10.33 7.58
N CYS A 151 5.83 11.55 8.08
CA CYS A 151 4.54 12.24 8.15
C CYS A 151 4.47 13.13 6.92
N VAL A 152 3.42 13.01 6.12
CA VAL A 152 3.31 13.69 4.84
C VAL A 152 2.06 14.57 4.83
N SER A 153 2.24 15.81 4.37
CA SER A 153 1.13 16.72 4.08
C SER A 153 1.08 16.97 2.58
N GLY A 154 -0.11 16.85 2.03
CA GLY A 154 -0.34 17.13 0.61
C GLY A 154 -1.60 17.94 0.43
N PHE A 155 -1.91 18.30 -0.81
CA PHE A 155 -3.06 19.14 -1.10
C PHE A 155 -3.83 18.59 -2.30
N VAL A 156 -5.14 18.85 -2.28
CA VAL A 156 -6.07 18.47 -3.33
C VAL A 156 -7.22 19.47 -3.34
N HIS A 157 -7.81 19.70 -4.51
CA HIS A 157 -9.04 20.49 -4.58
C HIS A 157 -10.17 19.64 -3.95
N PRO A 158 -11.04 20.21 -3.10
CA PRO A 158 -12.11 19.42 -2.46
C PRO A 158 -13.00 18.64 -3.44
N ASP A 159 -13.15 19.12 -4.68
CA ASP A 159 -13.97 18.45 -5.70
C ASP A 159 -13.23 17.34 -6.44
N ARG A 160 -11.93 17.14 -6.16
CA ARG A 160 -11.10 16.16 -6.88
C ARG A 160 -10.56 15.05 -5.98
N ILE A 161 -11.10 14.93 -4.77
CA ILE A 161 -10.67 13.90 -3.82
C ILE A 161 -11.08 12.53 -4.35
N PHE A 162 -10.15 11.59 -4.35
CA PHE A 162 -10.48 10.17 -4.55
C PHE A 162 -10.91 9.60 -3.21
N LYS A 163 -11.91 8.72 -3.22
CA LYS A 163 -12.42 8.08 -2.01
C LYS A 163 -12.35 6.58 -2.17
N ASN A 164 -12.30 5.85 -1.07
CA ASN A 164 -12.27 4.39 -1.14
C ASN A 164 -13.67 3.78 -1.24
N TYR A 165 -14.66 4.56 -1.62
CA TYR A 165 -16.03 4.12 -1.85
C TYR A 165 -16.61 4.86 -3.06
N GLY A 166 -17.75 4.36 -3.56
CA GLY A 166 -18.41 4.95 -4.71
C GLY A 166 -18.30 4.10 -5.98
N CYS A 167 -17.78 2.88 -5.86
CA CYS A 167 -17.74 1.94 -6.99
C CYS A 167 -19.16 1.68 -7.49
N LYS A 168 -19.30 1.56 -8.81
CA LYS A 168 -20.60 1.37 -9.46
C LYS A 168 -20.63 0.03 -10.20
N PRO A 169 -21.76 -0.71 -10.13
CA PRO A 169 -21.88 -1.92 -10.95
C PRO A 169 -21.60 -1.60 -12.42
N GLY A 170 -20.78 -2.44 -13.05
CA GLY A 170 -20.31 -2.23 -14.42
C GLY A 170 -18.93 -1.63 -14.52
N ASP A 171 -18.39 -1.08 -13.43
CA ASP A 171 -17.01 -0.58 -13.41
C ASP A 171 -16.03 -1.74 -13.57
N VAL A 172 -14.82 -1.41 -14.08
CA VAL A 172 -13.67 -2.30 -14.03
C VAL A 172 -12.76 -1.89 -12.89
N LEU A 173 -12.03 -2.87 -12.35
CA LEU A 173 -11.06 -2.67 -11.27
C LEU A 173 -9.66 -2.82 -11.85
N ILE A 174 -8.82 -1.81 -11.66
CA ILE A 174 -7.47 -1.79 -12.21
C ILE A 174 -6.47 -1.59 -11.05
N LEU A 175 -5.44 -2.43 -11.04
CA LEU A 175 -4.37 -2.43 -10.03
C LEU A 175 -3.07 -2.02 -10.71
N THR A 176 -2.32 -1.09 -10.14
CA THR A 176 -1.18 -0.47 -10.83
C THR A 176 0.19 -1.06 -10.50
N LYS A 177 0.24 -2.05 -9.60
CA LYS A 177 1.48 -2.78 -9.30
C LYS A 177 1.16 -4.26 -9.11
N GLN A 178 2.10 -5.12 -9.43
CA GLN A 178 2.00 -6.55 -9.14
C GLN A 178 2.09 -6.79 -7.63
N ILE A 179 1.47 -7.88 -7.15
CA ILE A 179 1.45 -8.25 -5.73
C ILE A 179 2.36 -9.45 -5.46
N GLY A 180 2.68 -9.67 -4.19
CA GLY A 180 3.53 -10.76 -3.73
C GLY A 180 4.73 -10.33 -2.91
N SER A 181 4.85 -9.03 -2.58
CA SER A 181 6.03 -8.51 -1.89
C SER A 181 6.23 -9.12 -0.50
N GLY A 182 5.15 -9.41 0.23
CA GLY A 182 5.26 -10.01 1.57
C GLY A 182 5.82 -11.43 1.50
N ILE A 183 5.36 -12.21 0.54
CA ILE A 183 5.86 -13.57 0.31
C ILE A 183 7.34 -13.52 -0.10
N ILE A 184 7.71 -12.61 -1.03
CA ILE A 184 9.12 -12.47 -1.44
C ILE A 184 9.99 -12.07 -0.24
N ASN A 185 9.53 -11.15 0.60
CA ASN A 185 10.30 -10.72 1.78
C ASN A 185 10.48 -11.88 2.77
N THR A 186 9.47 -12.72 2.91
CA THR A 186 9.57 -13.94 3.73
C THR A 186 10.60 -14.91 3.14
N ALA A 187 10.61 -15.06 1.82
CA ALA A 187 11.57 -15.91 1.12
C ALA A 187 13.00 -15.35 1.23
N VAL A 188 13.16 -14.03 1.23
CA VAL A 188 14.48 -13.39 1.45
C VAL A 188 14.99 -13.73 2.84
N LYS A 189 14.15 -13.65 3.87
CA LYS A 189 14.54 -14.01 5.24
C LYS A 189 14.94 -15.48 5.34
N ALA A 190 14.30 -16.34 4.55
CA ALA A 190 14.61 -17.78 4.49
C ALA A 190 15.78 -18.11 3.55
N GLU A 191 16.37 -17.09 2.94
CA GLU A 191 17.51 -17.21 2.00
C GLU A 191 17.16 -18.07 0.77
N MET A 192 15.91 -17.99 0.31
CA MET A 192 15.39 -18.76 -0.82
C MET A 192 15.10 -17.94 -2.08
N ALA A 193 14.95 -16.63 -1.97
CA ALA A 193 14.56 -15.78 -3.11
C ALA A 193 15.73 -15.57 -4.07
N SER A 194 15.45 -15.60 -5.37
CA SER A 194 16.45 -15.27 -6.38
C SER A 194 16.76 -13.77 -6.39
N GLU A 195 17.90 -13.39 -6.94
CA GLU A 195 18.26 -11.97 -7.10
C GLU A 195 17.22 -11.23 -7.93
N GLU A 196 16.69 -11.88 -8.98
CA GLU A 196 15.69 -11.31 -9.88
C GLU A 196 14.39 -11.01 -9.11
N ALA A 197 13.94 -11.95 -8.27
CA ALA A 197 12.73 -11.75 -7.47
C ALA A 197 12.91 -10.62 -6.44
N VAL A 198 14.08 -10.57 -5.81
CA VAL A 198 14.42 -9.51 -4.86
C VAL A 198 14.39 -8.15 -5.56
N GLN A 199 15.03 -8.06 -6.75
CA GLN A 199 15.07 -6.80 -7.48
C GLN A 199 13.69 -6.38 -7.97
N GLU A 200 12.86 -7.32 -8.42
CA GLU A 200 11.48 -7.01 -8.82
C GLU A 200 10.69 -6.47 -7.62
N ALA A 201 10.79 -7.13 -6.47
CA ALA A 201 10.09 -6.68 -5.26
C ALA A 201 10.55 -5.27 -4.84
N ILE A 202 11.86 -5.00 -4.92
CA ILE A 202 12.41 -3.67 -4.60
C ILE A 202 11.85 -2.63 -5.57
N THR A 203 11.83 -2.91 -6.87
CA THR A 203 11.28 -2.00 -7.88
C THR A 203 9.82 -1.67 -7.57
N VAL A 204 9.03 -2.70 -7.26
CA VAL A 204 7.61 -2.53 -6.91
C VAL A 204 7.47 -1.63 -5.67
N MET A 205 8.21 -1.97 -4.61
CA MET A 205 8.05 -1.25 -3.32
C MET A 205 8.62 0.17 -3.35
N ALA A 206 9.71 0.39 -4.10
CA ALA A 206 10.34 1.71 -4.15
C ALA A 206 9.70 2.66 -5.17
N SER A 207 8.88 2.15 -6.09
CA SER A 207 8.21 2.99 -7.09
C SER A 207 7.12 3.84 -6.44
N LEU A 208 7.10 5.14 -6.73
CA LEU A 208 6.05 6.03 -6.27
C LEU A 208 4.74 5.73 -7.02
N ASN A 209 3.62 5.94 -6.37
CA ASN A 209 2.31 5.90 -7.02
C ASN A 209 1.99 7.21 -7.76
N LYS A 210 2.97 8.08 -7.93
CA LYS A 210 2.84 9.38 -8.59
C LYS A 210 2.36 9.25 -10.04
N LYS A 211 3.07 8.44 -10.85
CA LYS A 211 2.70 8.24 -12.27
C LYS A 211 1.28 7.68 -12.40
N ALA A 212 0.93 6.72 -11.57
CA ALA A 212 -0.41 6.13 -11.60
C ALA A 212 -1.47 7.19 -11.32
N LYS A 213 -1.25 8.00 -10.28
CA LYS A 213 -2.17 9.08 -9.92
C LYS A 213 -2.28 10.09 -11.07
N GLU A 214 -1.17 10.48 -11.67
CA GLU A 214 -1.15 11.44 -12.78
C GLU A 214 -1.90 10.92 -14.00
N VAL A 215 -1.84 9.62 -14.28
CA VAL A 215 -2.61 9.03 -15.38
C VAL A 215 -4.12 9.11 -15.08
N ILE A 216 -4.53 8.72 -13.88
CA ILE A 216 -5.95 8.54 -13.59
C ILE A 216 -6.69 9.83 -13.21
N GLU A 217 -5.98 10.89 -12.81
CA GLU A 217 -6.62 12.10 -12.27
C GLU A 217 -7.47 12.86 -13.30
N SER A 218 -7.26 12.63 -14.59
CA SER A 218 -8.05 13.26 -15.64
C SER A 218 -9.29 12.45 -16.06
N TYR A 219 -9.53 11.32 -15.39
CA TYR A 219 -10.66 10.44 -15.66
C TYR A 219 -11.66 10.45 -14.51
N PRO A 220 -12.94 10.15 -14.76
CA PRO A 220 -13.94 10.12 -13.69
C PRO A 220 -13.85 8.83 -12.89
N ILE A 221 -12.88 8.76 -11.99
CA ILE A 221 -12.62 7.61 -11.12
C ILE A 221 -13.78 7.47 -10.13
N SER A 222 -14.33 6.27 -9.99
CA SER A 222 -15.40 6.00 -9.04
C SER A 222 -14.87 5.88 -7.61
N ALA A 223 -13.73 5.20 -7.45
CA ALA A 223 -13.10 4.98 -6.14
C ALA A 223 -11.63 4.65 -6.34
N CYS A 224 -10.83 4.86 -5.29
CA CYS A 224 -9.40 4.55 -5.30
C CYS A 224 -8.92 4.29 -3.87
N THR A 225 -7.96 3.37 -3.74
CA THR A 225 -7.19 3.14 -2.51
C THR A 225 -5.81 2.62 -2.93
N ASP A 226 -4.87 2.51 -1.99
CA ASP A 226 -3.63 1.77 -2.27
C ASP A 226 -3.67 0.43 -1.54
N ILE A 227 -2.88 -0.53 -2.04
CA ILE A 227 -2.86 -1.89 -1.50
C ILE A 227 -1.64 -2.02 -0.59
N THR A 228 -1.89 -2.16 0.72
CA THR A 228 -0.83 -2.25 1.71
C THR A 228 -1.02 -3.47 2.62
N GLY A 229 -0.85 -3.31 3.92
CA GLY A 229 -0.71 -4.42 4.87
C GLY A 229 -1.88 -5.38 4.98
N PHE A 230 -3.10 -4.97 4.64
CA PHE A 230 -4.27 -5.86 4.73
C PHE A 230 -4.41 -6.79 3.51
N GLY A 231 -3.51 -6.66 2.54
CA GLY A 231 -3.52 -7.47 1.32
C GLY A 231 -4.60 -7.03 0.33
N LEU A 232 -4.55 -7.58 -0.87
CA LEU A 232 -5.49 -7.20 -1.91
C LEU A 232 -6.94 -7.49 -1.47
N LEU A 233 -7.22 -8.67 -0.94
CA LEU A 233 -8.59 -9.02 -0.52
C LEU A 233 -9.08 -8.16 0.63
N GLY A 234 -8.20 -7.80 1.57
CA GLY A 234 -8.59 -6.92 2.68
C GLY A 234 -9.04 -5.56 2.18
N HIS A 235 -8.23 -4.94 1.33
CA HIS A 235 -8.57 -3.61 0.81
C HIS A 235 -9.75 -3.66 -0.16
N CYS A 236 -9.85 -4.72 -0.97
CA CYS A 236 -11.03 -4.91 -1.84
C CYS A 236 -12.31 -5.05 -1.02
N ALA A 237 -12.27 -5.79 0.09
CA ALA A 237 -13.45 -5.97 0.95
C ALA A 237 -13.88 -4.64 1.57
N GLU A 238 -12.91 -3.83 2.01
CA GLU A 238 -13.20 -2.49 2.53
C GLU A 238 -13.89 -1.63 1.47
N MET A 239 -13.30 -1.58 0.27
CA MET A 239 -13.85 -0.76 -0.83
C MET A 239 -15.22 -1.27 -1.30
N ALA A 240 -15.39 -2.58 -1.42
CA ALA A 240 -16.66 -3.17 -1.88
C ALA A 240 -17.78 -2.93 -0.86
N SER A 241 -17.49 -3.15 0.44
CA SER A 241 -18.49 -2.96 1.48
C SER A 241 -18.87 -1.49 1.63
N ALA A 242 -17.89 -0.59 1.57
CA ALA A 242 -18.15 0.86 1.66
C ALA A 242 -18.95 1.38 0.46
N SER A 243 -18.83 0.69 -0.69
CA SER A 243 -19.57 1.02 -1.91
C SER A 243 -20.90 0.26 -2.03
N GLU A 244 -21.16 -0.70 -1.14
CA GLU A 244 -22.35 -1.57 -1.15
C GLU A 244 -22.47 -2.32 -2.48
N VAL A 245 -21.38 -2.93 -2.94
CA VAL A 245 -21.30 -3.69 -4.20
C VAL A 245 -20.52 -4.99 -3.96
N THR A 246 -20.47 -5.87 -4.97
CA THR A 246 -19.64 -7.07 -4.97
C THR A 246 -18.55 -6.92 -6.02
N PHE A 247 -17.31 -7.21 -5.64
CA PHE A 247 -16.18 -7.28 -6.58
C PHE A 247 -16.02 -8.72 -7.06
N GLU A 248 -16.02 -8.90 -8.37
CA GLU A 248 -15.71 -10.18 -9.01
C GLU A 248 -14.26 -10.07 -9.50
N LEU A 249 -13.36 -10.80 -8.86
CA LEU A 249 -11.91 -10.71 -9.13
C LEU A 249 -11.47 -11.95 -9.92
N HIS A 250 -10.77 -11.72 -11.01
CA HIS A 250 -10.24 -12.78 -11.89
C HIS A 250 -8.80 -13.07 -11.48
N VAL A 251 -8.61 -14.15 -10.73
CA VAL A 251 -7.33 -14.50 -10.11
C VAL A 251 -6.18 -14.56 -11.11
N ASP A 252 -6.44 -15.12 -12.28
CA ASP A 252 -5.40 -15.31 -13.30
C ASP A 252 -5.05 -14.02 -14.05
N ASP A 253 -5.85 -12.97 -13.92
CA ASP A 253 -5.60 -11.67 -14.58
C ASP A 253 -4.80 -10.70 -13.70
N ILE A 254 -4.64 -11.02 -12.42
CA ILE A 254 -3.88 -10.18 -11.48
C ILE A 254 -2.38 -10.36 -11.78
N ALA A 255 -1.64 -9.26 -11.80
CA ALA A 255 -0.20 -9.35 -11.97
C ALA A 255 0.46 -9.72 -10.63
N TYR A 256 1.34 -10.71 -10.68
CA TYR A 256 2.08 -11.20 -9.51
C TYR A 256 3.58 -11.05 -9.74
N ILE A 257 4.33 -10.91 -8.66
CA ILE A 257 5.77 -11.18 -8.69
C ILE A 257 5.87 -12.69 -8.89
N GLN A 258 6.44 -13.12 -10.02
CA GLN A 258 6.30 -14.53 -10.46
C GLN A 258 6.79 -15.56 -9.44
N GLU A 259 7.93 -15.30 -8.83
CA GLU A 259 8.48 -16.24 -7.85
C GLU A 259 7.63 -16.37 -6.60
N ALA A 260 6.81 -15.32 -6.28
CA ALA A 260 5.88 -15.40 -5.14
C ALA A 260 4.86 -16.52 -5.31
N ILE A 261 4.46 -16.81 -6.56
CA ILE A 261 3.54 -17.92 -6.83
C ILE A 261 4.15 -19.25 -6.38
N SER A 262 5.41 -19.48 -6.74
CA SER A 262 6.12 -20.70 -6.34
C SER A 262 6.26 -20.81 -4.84
N PHE A 263 6.60 -19.71 -4.16
CA PHE A 263 6.76 -19.71 -2.72
C PHE A 263 5.41 -19.92 -2.00
N ALA A 264 4.34 -19.35 -2.53
CA ALA A 264 2.99 -19.58 -1.97
C ALA A 264 2.63 -21.06 -2.07
N LYS A 265 2.94 -21.70 -3.21
CA LYS A 265 2.70 -23.14 -3.40
C LYS A 265 3.50 -23.99 -2.40
N MET A 266 4.64 -23.50 -1.94
CA MET A 266 5.46 -24.17 -0.93
C MET A 266 5.00 -23.86 0.49
N GLY A 267 3.99 -22.99 0.67
CA GLY A 267 3.50 -22.60 1.98
C GLY A 267 4.37 -21.54 2.66
N LEU A 268 5.25 -20.89 1.93
CA LEU A 268 6.13 -19.85 2.47
C LEU A 268 5.40 -18.50 2.47
N VAL A 269 4.58 -18.31 3.49
CA VAL A 269 3.58 -17.24 3.58
C VAL A 269 3.78 -16.46 4.89
N PRO A 270 3.79 -15.14 4.87
CA PRO A 270 3.97 -14.38 6.11
C PRO A 270 2.77 -14.53 7.06
N ALA A 271 3.03 -14.44 8.36
CA ALA A 271 1.98 -14.57 9.38
C ALA A 271 0.85 -13.55 9.21
N GLY A 272 1.16 -12.37 8.64
CA GLY A 272 0.16 -11.33 8.37
C GLY A 272 -0.93 -11.79 7.40
N SER A 273 -0.60 -12.69 6.47
CA SER A 273 -1.59 -13.24 5.53
C SER A 273 -2.72 -13.98 6.27
N TYR A 274 -2.35 -14.77 7.27
CA TYR A 274 -3.35 -15.53 8.05
C TYR A 274 -4.25 -14.61 8.87
N LYS A 275 -3.68 -13.54 9.43
CA LYS A 275 -4.46 -12.54 10.18
C LYS A 275 -5.43 -11.79 9.24
N ASN A 276 -4.96 -11.45 8.05
CA ASN A 276 -5.81 -10.81 7.05
C ASN A 276 -6.97 -11.72 6.65
N ARG A 277 -6.67 -12.99 6.45
CA ARG A 277 -7.68 -13.99 6.08
C ARG A 277 -8.71 -14.19 7.20
N GLU A 278 -8.26 -14.26 8.44
CA GLU A 278 -9.14 -14.41 9.60
C GLU A 278 -10.13 -13.24 9.71
N TYR A 279 -9.64 -12.03 9.47
CA TYR A 279 -10.45 -10.82 9.57
C TYR A 279 -11.47 -10.70 8.42
N THR A 280 -11.06 -11.00 7.19
CA THR A 280 -11.84 -10.71 5.99
C THR A 280 -12.52 -11.95 5.39
N GLY A 281 -12.06 -13.15 5.70
CA GLY A 281 -12.43 -14.37 4.97
C GLY A 281 -13.94 -14.67 4.91
N HIS A 282 -14.66 -14.26 5.93
CA HIS A 282 -16.12 -14.48 5.98
C HIS A 282 -16.87 -13.67 4.91
N GLN A 283 -16.19 -12.67 4.33
CA GLN A 283 -16.75 -11.76 3.32
C GLN A 283 -16.40 -12.20 1.89
N VAL A 284 -15.69 -13.30 1.72
CA VAL A 284 -15.14 -13.73 0.42
C VAL A 284 -15.70 -15.08 0.01
N ASP A 285 -16.19 -15.16 -1.23
CA ASP A 285 -16.51 -16.42 -1.91
C ASP A 285 -15.28 -16.82 -2.71
N TYR A 286 -14.57 -17.85 -2.28
CA TYR A 286 -13.30 -18.27 -2.90
C TYR A 286 -13.48 -18.99 -4.23
N GLY A 287 -14.71 -19.44 -4.55
CA GLY A 287 -14.98 -20.14 -5.81
C GLY A 287 -14.07 -21.37 -5.94
N ASN A 288 -13.39 -21.46 -7.09
CA ASN A 288 -12.43 -22.55 -7.35
C ASN A 288 -10.97 -22.12 -7.22
N ALA A 289 -10.70 -21.02 -6.51
CA ALA A 289 -9.32 -20.60 -6.22
C ALA A 289 -8.61 -21.66 -5.35
N GLU A 290 -7.36 -21.91 -5.66
CA GLU A 290 -6.54 -22.83 -4.87
C GLU A 290 -5.96 -22.13 -3.64
N GLU A 291 -5.49 -22.91 -2.66
CA GLU A 291 -4.97 -22.36 -1.40
C GLU A 291 -3.85 -21.35 -1.64
N HIS A 292 -2.95 -21.64 -2.56
CA HIS A 292 -1.85 -20.70 -2.86
C HIS A 292 -2.34 -19.39 -3.50
N ASP A 293 -3.42 -19.45 -4.27
CA ASP A 293 -4.04 -18.23 -4.81
C ASP A 293 -4.54 -17.35 -3.66
N VAL A 294 -5.25 -17.98 -2.73
CA VAL A 294 -5.81 -17.29 -1.56
C VAL A 294 -4.69 -16.65 -0.73
N ASP A 295 -3.61 -17.41 -0.52
CA ASP A 295 -2.44 -16.90 0.22
C ASP A 295 -1.83 -15.66 -0.45
N LEU A 296 -1.70 -15.70 -1.80
CA LEU A 296 -1.19 -14.55 -2.57
C LEU A 296 -2.09 -13.32 -2.42
N LEU A 297 -3.40 -13.55 -2.43
CA LEU A 297 -4.37 -12.44 -2.40
C LEU A 297 -4.50 -11.81 -1.01
N TYR A 298 -4.13 -12.52 0.06
CA TYR A 298 -4.07 -11.98 1.41
C TYR A 298 -2.67 -11.51 1.80
N ASP A 299 -1.69 -11.66 0.92
CA ASP A 299 -0.29 -11.30 1.21
C ASP A 299 -0.18 -9.80 1.55
N PRO A 300 0.36 -9.45 2.73
CA PRO A 300 0.57 -8.03 3.04
C PRO A 300 1.51 -7.38 2.03
N GLN A 301 1.09 -6.27 1.46
CA GLN A 301 1.93 -5.51 0.55
C GLN A 301 2.58 -4.34 1.28
N THR A 302 3.83 -4.08 1.00
CA THR A 302 4.52 -2.87 1.43
C THR A 302 4.65 -1.97 0.22
N SER A 303 4.15 -0.74 0.32
CA SER A 303 4.20 0.22 -0.78
C SER A 303 3.59 -0.37 -2.06
N GLY A 304 2.39 -0.92 -1.95
CA GLY A 304 1.69 -1.49 -3.10
C GLY A 304 1.11 -0.42 -4.02
N GLY A 305 0.46 -0.89 -5.09
CA GLY A 305 -0.08 -0.02 -6.12
C GLY A 305 -1.43 0.59 -5.76
N LEU A 306 -1.88 1.51 -6.59
CA LEU A 306 -3.25 2.02 -6.51
C LEU A 306 -4.21 0.98 -7.09
N LEU A 307 -5.33 0.81 -6.41
CA LEU A 307 -6.48 0.05 -6.92
C LEU A 307 -7.59 1.07 -7.15
N PHE A 308 -8.10 1.13 -8.38
CA PHE A 308 -9.17 2.08 -8.68
C PHE A 308 -10.26 1.43 -9.51
N SER A 309 -11.45 2.02 -9.42
CA SER A 309 -12.67 1.59 -10.09
C SER A 309 -13.06 2.68 -11.09
N ILE A 310 -13.40 2.30 -12.31
CA ILE A 310 -13.77 3.23 -13.37
C ILE A 310 -14.72 2.56 -14.35
N ALA A 311 -15.60 3.34 -14.97
CA ALA A 311 -16.53 2.82 -15.98
C ALA A 311 -15.77 2.11 -17.11
N GLU A 312 -16.32 0.98 -17.56
CA GLU A 312 -15.65 0.14 -18.57
C GLU A 312 -15.32 0.89 -19.86
N GLU A 313 -16.11 1.89 -20.22
CA GLU A 313 -15.86 2.65 -21.45
C GLU A 313 -14.49 3.33 -21.51
N TYR A 314 -13.89 3.61 -20.36
CA TYR A 314 -12.57 4.25 -20.28
C TYR A 314 -11.41 3.25 -20.24
N LYS A 315 -11.70 1.96 -20.12
CA LYS A 315 -10.67 0.92 -19.85
C LYS A 315 -9.53 0.94 -20.88
N GLU A 316 -9.88 0.84 -22.16
CA GLU A 316 -8.84 0.73 -23.20
C GLU A 316 -8.01 2.00 -23.30
N GLU A 317 -8.63 3.17 -23.19
CA GLU A 317 -7.90 4.44 -23.25
C GLU A 317 -6.94 4.58 -22.08
N ILE A 318 -7.39 4.26 -20.85
CA ILE A 318 -6.57 4.43 -19.67
C ILE A 318 -5.40 3.44 -19.66
N LEU A 319 -5.62 2.21 -20.12
CA LEU A 319 -4.54 1.23 -20.26
C LEU A 319 -3.47 1.71 -21.23
N GLN A 320 -3.89 2.34 -22.34
CA GLN A 320 -2.94 2.92 -23.29
C GLN A 320 -2.16 4.09 -22.66
N LYS A 321 -2.82 4.90 -21.83
CA LYS A 321 -2.15 5.99 -21.11
C LYS A 321 -1.09 5.46 -20.15
N PHE A 322 -1.34 4.33 -19.49
CA PHE A 322 -0.33 3.69 -18.64
C PHE A 322 0.88 3.22 -19.45
N VAL A 323 0.65 2.64 -20.64
CA VAL A 323 1.74 2.24 -21.54
C VAL A 323 2.58 3.46 -21.91
N GLU A 324 1.93 4.56 -22.30
CA GLU A 324 2.61 5.81 -22.69
C GLU A 324 3.38 6.43 -21.54
N ALA A 325 2.88 6.27 -20.30
CA ALA A 325 3.55 6.81 -19.11
C ALA A 325 4.85 6.08 -18.77
N GLY A 326 5.04 4.87 -19.30
CA GLY A 326 6.25 4.09 -19.04
C GLY A 326 6.35 3.65 -17.59
N MET A 327 5.34 2.91 -17.11
CA MET A 327 5.32 2.41 -15.73
C MET A 327 6.47 1.45 -15.47
N ASP A 328 7.07 1.56 -14.30
CA ASP A 328 8.09 0.59 -13.84
C ASP A 328 7.44 -0.66 -13.24
N THR A 329 6.13 -0.65 -13.07
CA THR A 329 5.36 -1.72 -12.46
C THR A 329 4.30 -2.24 -13.44
N LYS A 330 3.72 -3.39 -13.13
CA LYS A 330 2.74 -4.03 -14.02
C LYS A 330 1.32 -3.59 -13.66
N VAL A 331 0.61 -3.04 -14.63
CA VAL A 331 -0.79 -2.63 -14.49
C VAL A 331 -1.66 -3.78 -14.98
N SER A 332 -2.69 -4.13 -14.20
CA SER A 332 -3.59 -5.23 -14.57
C SER A 332 -5.05 -4.89 -14.29
N VAL A 333 -5.95 -5.34 -15.18
CA VAL A 333 -7.39 -5.27 -14.97
C VAL A 333 -7.75 -6.52 -14.17
N ILE A 334 -8.08 -6.36 -12.90
CA ILE A 334 -8.20 -7.50 -11.99
C ILE A 334 -9.62 -8.00 -11.81
N GLY A 335 -10.61 -7.25 -12.28
CA GLY A 335 -11.99 -7.67 -12.09
C GLY A 335 -12.98 -6.62 -12.46
N THR A 336 -14.23 -6.87 -12.07
CA THR A 336 -15.38 -6.00 -12.36
C THR A 336 -16.21 -5.82 -11.10
N VAL A 337 -16.99 -4.74 -11.09
CA VAL A 337 -17.92 -4.42 -10.01
C VAL A 337 -19.31 -4.92 -10.41
N LYS A 338 -19.95 -5.67 -9.51
CA LYS A 338 -21.28 -6.24 -9.70
C LYS A 338 -22.25 -5.68 -8.66
N GLU A 339 -23.54 -5.82 -8.89
CA GLU A 339 -24.56 -5.55 -7.88
C GLU A 339 -24.24 -6.37 -6.61
N ALA A 340 -24.58 -5.83 -5.45
CA ALA A 340 -24.29 -6.50 -4.18
C ALA A 340 -24.93 -7.89 -4.12
N GLY A 341 -24.11 -8.89 -3.81
CA GLY A 341 -24.55 -10.27 -3.58
C GLY A 341 -24.38 -10.63 -2.10
N ASP A 342 -24.30 -11.93 -1.84
CA ASP A 342 -24.17 -12.46 -0.47
C ASP A 342 -22.79 -12.15 0.15
N LYS A 343 -21.79 -11.94 -0.68
CA LYS A 343 -20.41 -11.67 -0.25
C LYS A 343 -19.92 -10.41 -0.93
N TRP A 344 -18.97 -9.71 -0.30
CA TRP A 344 -18.36 -8.50 -0.90
C TRP A 344 -17.39 -8.85 -2.02
N ILE A 345 -16.81 -10.05 -2.00
CA ILE A 345 -15.84 -10.48 -3.01
C ILE A 345 -16.20 -11.88 -3.50
N ARG A 346 -16.08 -12.07 -4.80
CA ARG A 346 -16.17 -13.38 -5.45
C ARG A 346 -14.94 -13.59 -6.31
N LEU A 347 -14.22 -14.69 -6.09
CA LEU A 347 -13.05 -15.04 -6.89
C LEU A 347 -13.44 -15.93 -8.05
N ILE A 348 -12.89 -15.63 -9.22
CA ILE A 348 -13.08 -16.42 -10.45
C ILE A 348 -11.67 -16.88 -10.87
N LYS A 349 -11.51 -18.19 -11.08
CA LYS A 349 -10.26 -18.75 -11.59
C LYS A 349 -10.54 -19.61 -12.82
N GLY A 350 -9.71 -19.47 -13.90
CA GLY A 350 -9.84 -20.22 -15.14
C GLY A 350 -10.31 -19.42 -16.32
#